data_39a7a779cc86ac1d7e4a8198cef17c6b
#
_entry.id   39a7a779cc86ac1d7e4a8198cef17c6b
#
_cell.length_a   1.000
_cell.length_b   1.000
_cell.length_c   1.000
_cell.angle_alpha   90.00
_cell.angle_beta   90.00
_cell.angle_gamma   90.00
#
_symmetry.space_group_name_H-M   'P 1'
#
loop_
_entity.id
_entity.type
_entity.pdbx_description
1 polymer ?
#
loop_
_entity_poly.entity_id
_entity_poly.type
_entity_poly.pdbx_seq_one_letter_code
_entity_poly.pdbx_strand_id
1 'polypeptide(L)'
;MEQKIKVIVTGATGMVGDPSGKSAERNLLSEDVLQHNLAGIQKQLEKFLDFNRGANSAEMVNNYDWFKDFSFLNFIRDVGKHITINYMMAKDSVKNRINGDTGMSFTEFTYQLVQGYDFYYLWKHKNCVLQMGGSDQWGNIVTGTELIRRKDAGEAYALTTQLIKKSDGSKFGKTEGGNIWLDRKKTKPFDFYKFWYNASDEDAKIYIRIFTLLNQKEIEDIELRHFESPHLRLLQNTLAELVTTLVHSPEDYRLIVKTNRFTYDNNYKWEDLFDLTEKQFLTVFSSTNMFFTNKYRLGQPIEDDILSFLVEIQNFDENNIAKYMFESKNEIRKLILNGGVYINKVKITLDQKVSEFSFYKEKYLFVQKGKKNSALIDLCQDVVSEMNRIKTLVNDESVW
;
A
#
# COMPACT_ATOMS: atom_id res chain seq x y z
N MET A 1 -32.53 8.89 11.14
CA MET A 1 -31.46 9.71 11.78
C MET A 1 -30.23 9.65 10.88
N GLU A 2 -29.78 10.79 10.42
CA GLU A 2 -28.56 10.87 9.63
C GLU A 2 -27.37 10.72 10.57
N GLN A 3 -26.64 9.61 10.47
CA GLN A 3 -25.44 9.37 11.27
C GLN A 3 -24.24 9.97 10.55
N LYS A 4 -23.49 10.83 11.22
CA LYS A 4 -22.22 11.37 10.73
C LYS A 4 -21.04 10.55 11.29
N ILE A 5 -20.11 10.18 10.42
CA ILE A 5 -18.85 9.56 10.83
C ILE A 5 -17.88 10.66 11.23
N LYS A 6 -17.31 10.56 12.44
CA LYS A 6 -16.21 11.38 12.88
C LYS A 6 -14.93 10.55 12.83
N VAL A 7 -13.93 11.04 12.17
CA VAL A 7 -12.60 10.43 12.17
C VAL A 7 -11.72 11.24 13.10
N ILE A 8 -11.34 10.63 14.22
CA ILE A 8 -10.42 11.25 15.15
C ILE A 8 -9.00 11.06 14.61
N VAL A 9 -8.33 12.15 14.36
CA VAL A 9 -6.91 12.13 14.06
C VAL A 9 -6.15 12.59 15.30
N THR A 10 -5.21 11.77 15.71
CA THR A 10 -4.44 11.93 16.94
C THR A 10 -3.36 13.00 16.80
N GLY A 11 -3.72 14.27 17.00
CA GLY A 11 -2.78 15.38 17.14
C GLY A 11 -2.07 15.35 18.48
N ALA A 12 -2.73 15.76 19.56
CA ALA A 12 -2.16 15.79 20.92
C ALA A 12 -1.80 14.38 21.42
N THR A 13 -2.65 13.37 21.17
CA THR A 13 -2.37 11.96 21.53
C THR A 13 -1.19 11.39 20.76
N GLY A 14 -0.95 11.83 19.52
CA GLY A 14 0.25 11.50 18.74
C GLY A 14 1.54 12.06 19.34
N MET A 15 1.47 13.22 20.00
CA MET A 15 2.61 13.80 20.72
C MET A 15 2.93 13.05 22.03
N VAL A 16 1.94 12.44 22.66
CA VAL A 16 2.10 11.65 23.91
C VAL A 16 2.50 10.22 23.61
N GLY A 17 1.85 9.57 22.62
CA GLY A 17 2.10 8.18 22.21
C GLY A 17 1.28 7.14 22.98
N ASP A 18 0.49 6.35 22.25
CA ASP A 18 -0.35 5.27 22.81
C ASP A 18 0.51 4.09 23.30
N PRO A 19 0.44 3.71 24.59
CA PRO A 19 1.17 2.57 25.14
C PRO A 19 0.54 1.21 24.83
N SER A 20 -0.70 1.18 24.32
CA SER A 20 -1.47 -0.05 24.11
C SER A 20 -0.74 -1.04 23.20
N GLY A 21 -0.58 -2.28 23.68
CA GLY A 21 0.08 -3.36 22.93
C GLY A 21 1.59 -3.14 22.67
N LYS A 22 2.26 -2.27 23.47
CA LYS A 22 3.70 -1.97 23.35
C LYS A 22 4.45 -2.35 24.62
N SER A 23 5.73 -2.73 24.41
CA SER A 23 6.69 -3.04 25.49
C SER A 23 7.63 -1.89 25.81
N ALA A 24 7.69 -0.85 24.95
CA ALA A 24 8.57 0.31 25.11
C ALA A 24 7.82 1.61 24.83
N GLU A 25 8.30 2.70 25.43
CA GLU A 25 7.78 4.05 25.23
C GLU A 25 7.96 4.51 23.76
N ARG A 26 7.04 5.33 23.27
CA ARG A 26 7.09 5.87 21.90
C ARG A 26 7.95 7.14 21.83
N ASN A 27 8.58 7.35 20.67
CA ASN A 27 9.22 8.62 20.38
C ASN A 27 8.16 9.72 20.25
N LEU A 28 8.45 10.87 20.87
CA LEU A 28 7.60 12.05 20.78
C LEU A 28 7.72 12.67 19.37
N LEU A 29 6.59 13.08 18.81
CA LEU A 29 6.53 13.71 17.50
C LEU A 29 6.52 15.23 17.63
N SER A 30 7.23 15.92 16.73
CA SER A 30 7.11 17.37 16.58
C SER A 30 5.79 17.75 15.89
N GLU A 31 5.36 18.99 16.05
CA GLU A 31 4.13 19.49 15.44
C GLU A 31 4.16 19.40 13.90
N ASP A 32 5.30 19.71 13.26
CA ASP A 32 5.46 19.64 11.80
C ASP A 32 5.29 18.19 11.29
N VAL A 33 5.91 17.23 11.96
CA VAL A 33 5.76 15.80 11.62
C VAL A 33 4.31 15.35 11.81
N LEU A 34 3.65 15.85 12.85
CA LEU A 34 2.27 15.57 13.12
C LEU A 34 1.36 16.06 11.98
N GLN A 35 1.49 17.32 11.56
CA GLN A 35 0.70 17.91 10.47
C GLN A 35 0.93 17.16 9.14
N HIS A 36 2.18 16.79 8.85
CA HIS A 36 2.49 15.96 7.69
C HIS A 36 1.77 14.61 7.73
N ASN A 37 1.80 13.94 8.88
CA ASN A 37 1.12 12.64 9.07
C ASN A 37 -0.41 12.77 8.95
N LEU A 38 -0.98 13.84 9.50
CA LEU A 38 -2.42 14.14 9.41
C LEU A 38 -2.87 14.24 7.95
N ALA A 39 -2.17 15.02 7.14
CA ALA A 39 -2.48 15.17 5.71
C ALA A 39 -2.38 13.83 4.97
N GLY A 40 -1.36 13.01 5.28
CA GLY A 40 -1.20 11.68 4.69
C GLY A 40 -2.31 10.70 5.06
N ILE A 41 -2.77 10.73 6.32
CA ILE A 41 -3.89 9.89 6.80
C ILE A 41 -5.19 10.33 6.14
N GLN A 42 -5.46 11.63 6.08
CA GLN A 42 -6.67 12.17 5.44
C GLN A 42 -6.77 11.72 3.99
N LYS A 43 -5.72 11.88 3.20
CA LYS A 43 -5.67 11.45 1.79
C LYS A 43 -5.98 9.96 1.62
N GLN A 44 -5.54 9.11 2.55
CA GLN A 44 -5.84 7.68 2.50
C GLN A 44 -7.29 7.39 2.89
N LEU A 45 -7.85 8.10 3.88
CA LEU A 45 -9.25 7.93 4.32
C LEU A 45 -10.27 8.42 3.29
N GLU A 46 -9.92 9.41 2.47
CA GLU A 46 -10.75 9.91 1.36
C GLU A 46 -11.09 8.82 0.33
N LYS A 47 -10.34 7.71 0.30
CA LYS A 47 -10.66 6.54 -0.54
C LYS A 47 -11.85 5.72 -0.03
N PHE A 48 -12.15 5.81 1.27
CA PHE A 48 -13.17 4.99 1.93
C PHE A 48 -14.34 5.81 2.47
N LEU A 49 -14.11 7.08 2.76
CA LEU A 49 -15.07 7.98 3.40
C LEU A 49 -15.29 9.21 2.53
N ASP A 50 -16.55 9.59 2.38
CA ASP A 50 -16.92 10.81 1.66
C ASP A 50 -16.98 12.01 2.62
N PHE A 51 -16.03 12.92 2.46
CA PHE A 51 -15.93 14.16 3.24
C PHE A 51 -16.77 15.31 2.67
N ASN A 52 -17.43 15.12 1.51
CA ASN A 52 -18.13 16.17 0.78
C ASN A 52 -19.63 15.86 0.59
N ARG A 53 -20.17 14.83 1.24
CA ARG A 53 -21.55 14.34 1.05
C ARG A 53 -22.64 15.18 1.75
N GLY A 54 -22.36 16.41 2.15
CA GLY A 54 -23.32 17.30 2.81
C GLY A 54 -23.60 16.87 4.26
N ALA A 55 -24.87 16.65 4.62
CA ALA A 55 -25.26 16.33 5.99
C ALA A 55 -24.62 15.06 6.56
N ASN A 56 -24.31 14.08 5.70
CA ASN A 56 -23.70 12.78 6.07
C ASN A 56 -22.18 12.71 5.79
N SER A 57 -21.54 13.83 5.49
CA SER A 57 -20.09 13.88 5.30
C SER A 57 -19.34 13.35 6.52
N ALA A 58 -18.27 12.61 6.28
CA ALA A 58 -17.25 12.38 7.29
C ALA A 58 -16.63 13.72 7.72
N GLU A 59 -16.14 13.79 8.95
CA GLU A 59 -15.46 14.99 9.46
C GLU A 59 -14.13 14.57 10.09
N MET A 60 -13.04 15.13 9.59
CA MET A 60 -11.71 14.98 10.20
C MET A 60 -11.61 15.96 11.37
N VAL A 61 -11.20 15.48 12.53
CA VAL A 61 -10.98 16.31 13.72
C VAL A 61 -9.58 16.06 14.29
N ASN A 62 -8.92 17.12 14.72
CA ASN A 62 -7.61 17.05 15.34
C ASN A 62 -7.75 17.33 16.85
N ASN A 63 -7.40 16.36 17.69
CA ASN A 63 -7.53 16.56 19.12
C ASN A 63 -6.55 17.60 19.70
N TYR A 64 -5.52 18.03 18.98
CA TYR A 64 -4.69 19.16 19.36
C TYR A 64 -5.51 20.45 19.50
N ASP A 65 -6.59 20.62 18.73
CA ASP A 65 -7.42 21.84 18.76
C ASP A 65 -8.07 22.12 20.11
N TRP A 66 -8.39 21.09 20.90
CA TRP A 66 -8.96 21.25 22.23
C TRP A 66 -7.98 21.01 23.37
N PHE A 67 -6.77 20.47 23.08
CA PHE A 67 -5.74 20.29 24.10
C PHE A 67 -4.74 21.44 24.20
N LYS A 68 -4.44 22.14 23.10
CA LYS A 68 -3.38 23.15 23.04
C LYS A 68 -3.51 24.25 24.10
N ASP A 69 -4.74 24.64 24.44
CA ASP A 69 -5.04 25.67 25.43
C ASP A 69 -5.48 25.10 26.79
N PHE A 70 -5.45 23.77 26.93
CA PHE A 70 -5.91 23.11 28.15
C PHE A 70 -4.75 22.95 29.13
N SER A 71 -4.68 23.84 30.14
CA SER A 71 -3.59 23.79 31.10
C SER A 71 -3.61 22.50 31.92
N PHE A 72 -2.41 22.06 32.35
CA PHE A 72 -2.24 20.85 33.17
C PHE A 72 -3.10 20.86 34.44
N LEU A 73 -3.16 22.02 35.14
CA LEU A 73 -3.99 22.13 36.36
C LEU A 73 -5.48 22.00 36.06
N ASN A 74 -5.95 22.58 34.96
CA ASN A 74 -7.34 22.43 34.53
C ASN A 74 -7.65 21.01 34.14
N PHE A 75 -6.74 20.31 33.44
CA PHE A 75 -6.92 18.91 33.08
C PHE A 75 -7.05 18.00 34.31
N ILE A 76 -6.17 18.16 35.31
CA ILE A 76 -6.26 17.38 36.56
C ILE A 76 -7.58 17.70 37.28
N ARG A 77 -7.96 18.96 37.40
CA ARG A 77 -9.18 19.38 38.07
C ARG A 77 -10.45 18.90 37.36
N ASP A 78 -10.50 19.00 36.03
CA ASP A 78 -11.74 18.83 35.26
C ASP A 78 -11.91 17.42 34.69
N VAL A 79 -10.82 16.67 34.55
CA VAL A 79 -10.78 15.30 34.06
C VAL A 79 -10.31 14.32 35.15
N GLY A 80 -9.14 14.56 35.73
CA GLY A 80 -8.48 13.64 36.65
C GLY A 80 -9.34 13.27 37.87
N LYS A 81 -10.09 14.23 38.46
CA LYS A 81 -10.95 13.97 39.63
C LYS A 81 -12.08 12.96 39.38
N HIS A 82 -12.49 12.75 38.14
CA HIS A 82 -13.61 11.87 37.81
C HIS A 82 -13.18 10.40 37.62
N ILE A 83 -11.90 10.12 37.40
CA ILE A 83 -11.37 8.77 37.15
C ILE A 83 -10.38 8.40 38.28
N THR A 84 -10.68 7.36 39.00
CA THR A 84 -9.85 6.94 40.14
C THR A 84 -8.60 6.19 39.70
N ILE A 85 -7.51 6.29 40.48
CA ILE A 85 -6.27 5.53 40.23
C ILE A 85 -6.58 4.02 40.15
N ASN A 86 -7.41 3.49 41.08
CA ASN A 86 -7.77 2.08 41.07
C ASN A 86 -8.44 1.65 39.75
N TYR A 87 -9.30 2.50 39.19
CA TYR A 87 -9.92 2.23 37.89
C TYR A 87 -8.88 2.19 36.76
N MET A 88 -7.93 3.13 36.75
CA MET A 88 -6.85 3.18 35.78
C MET A 88 -5.92 1.96 35.91
N MET A 89 -5.54 1.59 37.11
CA MET A 89 -4.68 0.44 37.41
C MET A 89 -5.31 -0.91 37.06
N ALA A 90 -6.64 -1.00 37.03
CA ALA A 90 -7.36 -2.23 36.70
C ALA A 90 -7.29 -2.62 35.22
N LYS A 91 -6.85 -1.71 34.32
CA LYS A 91 -6.73 -1.98 32.88
C LYS A 91 -5.62 -3.00 32.59
N ASP A 92 -5.87 -3.95 31.71
CA ASP A 92 -4.89 -4.99 31.39
C ASP A 92 -3.60 -4.42 30.77
N SER A 93 -3.72 -3.39 29.92
CA SER A 93 -2.57 -2.68 29.38
C SER A 93 -1.67 -2.06 30.45
N VAL A 94 -2.26 -1.50 31.50
CA VAL A 94 -1.55 -0.90 32.61
C VAL A 94 -0.92 -1.98 33.49
N LYS A 95 -1.69 -3.02 33.86
CA LYS A 95 -1.18 -4.15 34.66
C LYS A 95 0.02 -4.83 34.04
N ASN A 96 -0.08 -5.11 32.74
CA ASN A 96 0.99 -5.78 31.96
C ASN A 96 2.28 -4.94 31.92
N ARG A 97 2.15 -3.60 31.84
CA ARG A 97 3.30 -2.69 31.82
C ARG A 97 3.93 -2.52 33.21
N ILE A 98 3.14 -2.36 34.24
CA ILE A 98 3.64 -2.20 35.65
C ILE A 98 4.34 -3.47 36.14
N ASN A 99 3.83 -4.65 35.77
CA ASN A 99 4.41 -5.93 36.13
C ASN A 99 5.58 -6.35 35.18
N GLY A 100 5.88 -5.58 34.16
CA GLY A 100 7.02 -5.81 33.27
C GLY A 100 8.30 -5.17 33.79
N ASP A 101 9.45 -5.55 33.19
CA ASP A 101 10.79 -5.15 33.65
C ASP A 101 11.08 -3.63 33.52
N THR A 102 10.42 -2.94 32.63
CA THR A 102 10.67 -1.50 32.35
C THR A 102 9.73 -0.54 33.06
N GLY A 103 8.68 -1.04 33.70
CA GLY A 103 7.66 -0.20 34.31
C GLY A 103 6.85 0.63 33.32
N MET A 104 6.18 1.68 33.80
CA MET A 104 5.32 2.57 33.01
C MET A 104 5.56 4.02 33.39
N SER A 105 5.81 4.90 32.40
CA SER A 105 5.97 6.32 32.67
C SER A 105 4.65 6.99 33.03
N PHE A 106 4.71 8.16 33.68
CA PHE A 106 3.53 8.95 33.96
C PHE A 106 2.79 9.35 32.67
N THR A 107 3.52 9.66 31.62
CA THR A 107 2.99 9.97 30.28
C THR A 107 2.15 8.82 29.74
N GLU A 108 2.70 7.60 29.73
CA GLU A 108 1.96 6.41 29.29
C GLU A 108 0.74 6.12 30.18
N PHE A 109 0.89 6.27 31.49
CA PHE A 109 -0.20 6.00 32.46
C PHE A 109 -1.39 6.95 32.25
N THR A 110 -1.12 8.23 31.99
CA THR A 110 -2.16 9.26 31.80
C THR A 110 -2.78 9.23 30.41
N TYR A 111 -2.20 8.54 29.44
CA TYR A 111 -2.70 8.48 28.05
C TYR A 111 -4.19 8.10 27.99
N GLN A 112 -4.62 7.13 28.79
CA GLN A 112 -6.03 6.73 28.84
C GLN A 112 -6.99 7.84 29.25
N LEU A 113 -6.54 8.84 30.03
CA LEU A 113 -7.32 10.01 30.37
C LEU A 113 -7.40 11.00 29.19
N VAL A 114 -6.30 11.13 28.43
CA VAL A 114 -6.25 12.01 27.26
C VAL A 114 -7.23 11.50 26.21
N GLN A 115 -7.15 10.23 25.81
CA GLN A 115 -8.10 9.63 24.87
C GLN A 115 -9.53 9.56 25.42
N GLY A 116 -9.69 9.35 26.72
CA GLY A 116 -11.00 9.41 27.39
C GLY A 116 -11.63 10.79 27.27
N TYR A 117 -10.83 11.86 27.40
CA TYR A 117 -11.30 13.22 27.23
C TYR A 117 -11.64 13.54 25.78
N ASP A 118 -10.93 12.99 24.78
CA ASP A 118 -11.30 13.11 23.37
C ASP A 118 -12.74 12.63 23.16
N PHE A 119 -13.06 11.45 23.67
CA PHE A 119 -14.41 10.90 23.53
C PHE A 119 -15.46 11.79 24.24
N TYR A 120 -15.15 12.25 25.47
CA TYR A 120 -16.01 13.18 26.18
C TYR A 120 -16.22 14.48 25.40
N TYR A 121 -15.15 15.07 24.83
CA TYR A 121 -15.22 16.29 24.04
C TYR A 121 -16.11 16.11 22.80
N LEU A 122 -15.89 15.03 22.06
CA LEU A 122 -16.68 14.71 20.87
C LEU A 122 -18.13 14.41 21.20
N TRP A 123 -18.40 13.73 22.31
CA TRP A 123 -19.75 13.50 22.82
C TRP A 123 -20.44 14.82 23.14
N LYS A 124 -19.75 15.70 23.89
CA LYS A 124 -20.31 16.97 24.34
C LYS A 124 -20.53 17.99 23.24
N HIS A 125 -19.60 18.11 22.31
CA HIS A 125 -19.55 19.21 21.32
C HIS A 125 -19.89 18.76 19.89
N LYS A 126 -19.80 17.48 19.59
CA LYS A 126 -20.00 16.92 18.25
C LYS A 126 -21.09 15.83 18.19
N ASN A 127 -21.82 15.59 19.28
CA ASN A 127 -22.88 14.59 19.38
C ASN A 127 -22.40 13.16 18.99
N CYS A 128 -21.16 12.81 19.34
CA CYS A 128 -20.57 11.51 19.05
C CYS A 128 -20.85 10.54 20.21
N VAL A 129 -21.75 9.57 19.99
CA VAL A 129 -22.22 8.66 21.05
C VAL A 129 -21.53 7.28 21.03
N LEU A 130 -20.80 6.95 19.97
CA LEU A 130 -20.10 5.66 19.81
C LEU A 130 -18.65 5.88 19.41
N GLN A 131 -17.70 5.27 20.15
CA GLN A 131 -16.30 5.17 19.75
C GLN A 131 -15.97 3.71 19.42
N MET A 132 -15.26 3.52 18.29
CA MET A 132 -14.85 2.21 17.78
C MET A 132 -13.33 2.11 17.68
N GLY A 133 -12.80 0.89 17.83
CA GLY A 133 -11.38 0.62 17.65
C GLY A 133 -11.03 -0.87 17.65
N GLY A 134 -9.74 -1.19 17.65
CA GLY A 134 -9.26 -2.55 17.89
C GLY A 134 -9.40 -2.94 19.37
N SER A 135 -9.32 -4.23 19.66
CA SER A 135 -9.47 -4.73 21.07
C SER A 135 -8.38 -4.19 21.99
N ASP A 136 -7.22 -3.79 21.48
CA ASP A 136 -6.16 -3.11 22.22
C ASP A 136 -6.57 -1.71 22.73
N GLN A 137 -7.58 -1.08 22.08
CA GLN A 137 -8.11 0.23 22.42
C GLN A 137 -9.23 0.19 23.47
N TRP A 138 -9.71 -1.00 23.85
CA TRP A 138 -10.85 -1.13 24.77
C TRP A 138 -10.67 -0.30 26.05
N GLY A 139 -9.50 -0.43 26.70
CA GLY A 139 -9.20 0.29 27.95
C GLY A 139 -9.28 1.81 27.82
N ASN A 140 -8.81 2.37 26.71
CA ASN A 140 -8.84 3.80 26.45
C ASN A 140 -10.28 4.28 26.12
N ILE A 141 -11.00 3.54 25.28
CA ILE A 141 -12.36 3.90 24.86
C ILE A 141 -13.33 3.90 26.05
N VAL A 142 -13.30 2.84 26.89
CA VAL A 142 -14.20 2.77 28.04
C VAL A 142 -13.85 3.79 29.14
N THR A 143 -12.64 4.33 29.16
CA THR A 143 -12.31 5.48 30.03
C THR A 143 -13.13 6.69 29.61
N GLY A 144 -13.35 6.89 28.30
CA GLY A 144 -14.23 7.95 27.80
C GLY A 144 -15.69 7.75 28.17
N THR A 145 -16.25 6.54 28.02
CA THR A 145 -17.64 6.27 28.43
C THR A 145 -17.84 6.50 29.93
N GLU A 146 -16.86 6.08 30.74
CA GLU A 146 -16.90 6.29 32.19
C GLU A 146 -16.77 7.77 32.59
N LEU A 147 -15.92 8.55 31.87
CA LEU A 147 -15.81 9.98 32.09
C LEU A 147 -17.13 10.71 31.76
N ILE A 148 -17.77 10.39 30.63
CA ILE A 148 -19.08 10.91 30.23
C ILE A 148 -20.11 10.64 31.30
N ARG A 149 -20.18 9.40 31.77
CA ARG A 149 -21.12 8.97 32.81
C ARG A 149 -20.90 9.70 34.13
N ARG A 150 -19.64 9.80 34.60
CA ARG A 150 -19.32 10.40 35.90
C ARG A 150 -19.41 11.91 35.93
N LYS A 151 -19.05 12.57 34.81
CA LYS A 151 -18.99 14.02 34.75
C LYS A 151 -20.34 14.66 34.44
N ASP A 152 -21.10 14.12 33.49
CA ASP A 152 -22.33 14.71 32.97
C ASP A 152 -23.55 13.78 33.06
N ALA A 153 -23.43 12.61 33.73
CA ALA A 153 -24.47 11.55 33.78
C ALA A 153 -24.97 11.15 32.38
N GLY A 154 -24.11 11.30 31.37
CA GLY A 154 -24.42 10.99 29.97
C GLY A 154 -24.24 9.52 29.63
N GLU A 155 -24.71 9.14 28.45
CA GLU A 155 -24.61 7.78 27.91
C GLU A 155 -23.80 7.79 26.60
N ALA A 156 -22.83 6.87 26.50
CA ALA A 156 -22.02 6.65 25.31
C ALA A 156 -21.56 5.19 25.25
N TYR A 157 -21.23 4.73 24.05
CA TYR A 157 -21.00 3.32 23.76
C TYR A 157 -19.60 3.09 23.23
N ALA A 158 -19.04 1.93 23.55
CA ALA A 158 -17.74 1.44 23.07
C ALA A 158 -17.93 0.17 22.25
N LEU A 159 -17.28 0.08 21.08
CA LEU A 159 -17.26 -1.13 20.26
C LEU A 159 -15.83 -1.42 19.84
N THR A 160 -15.37 -2.65 20.07
CA THR A 160 -14.05 -3.06 19.57
C THR A 160 -14.13 -4.34 18.75
N THR A 161 -13.23 -4.44 17.77
CA THR A 161 -13.03 -5.64 16.96
C THR A 161 -11.75 -6.34 17.40
N GLN A 162 -11.67 -7.65 17.17
CA GLN A 162 -10.43 -8.38 17.41
C GLN A 162 -9.32 -7.91 16.48
N LEU A 163 -8.08 -7.91 16.98
CA LEU A 163 -6.91 -7.61 16.15
C LEU A 163 -6.70 -8.70 15.12
N ILE A 164 -6.50 -8.29 13.88
CA ILE A 164 -6.22 -9.20 12.78
C ILE A 164 -4.79 -9.73 12.93
N LYS A 165 -4.65 -11.05 12.90
CA LYS A 165 -3.38 -11.76 12.91
C LYS A 165 -3.33 -12.68 11.69
N LYS A 166 -2.14 -13.04 11.26
CA LYS A 166 -1.97 -14.13 10.30
C LYS A 166 -2.18 -15.48 11.00
N SER A 167 -2.49 -16.51 10.24
CA SER A 167 -2.66 -17.89 10.73
C SER A 167 -1.40 -18.44 11.43
N ASP A 168 -0.21 -17.97 11.04
CA ASP A 168 1.08 -18.26 11.68
C ASP A 168 1.33 -17.49 12.99
N GLY A 169 0.38 -16.66 13.44
CA GLY A 169 0.46 -15.82 14.62
C GLY A 169 1.24 -14.50 14.43
N SER A 170 1.85 -14.28 13.28
CA SER A 170 2.57 -13.04 13.00
C SER A 170 1.62 -11.86 12.78
N LYS A 171 2.17 -10.63 12.84
CA LYS A 171 1.39 -9.41 12.70
C LYS A 171 0.92 -9.23 11.24
N PHE A 172 -0.39 -8.99 11.08
CA PHE A 172 -0.96 -8.59 9.79
C PHE A 172 -0.35 -7.28 9.26
N GLY A 173 -0.25 -7.17 7.92
CA GLY A 173 0.23 -5.97 7.25
C GLY A 173 1.75 -5.76 7.26
N LYS A 174 2.52 -6.73 7.79
CA LYS A 174 3.99 -6.73 7.73
C LYS A 174 4.49 -7.80 6.78
N THR A 175 5.50 -7.43 5.98
CA THR A 175 6.27 -8.33 5.11
C THR A 175 7.75 -8.21 5.48
N GLU A 176 8.61 -9.03 4.88
CA GLU A 176 10.07 -8.88 4.98
C GLU A 176 10.55 -7.49 4.51
N GLY A 177 9.86 -6.89 3.53
CA GLY A 177 10.11 -5.53 3.04
C GLY A 177 9.47 -4.40 3.86
N GLY A 178 8.82 -4.68 4.99
CA GLY A 178 8.16 -3.68 5.85
C GLY A 178 6.62 -3.71 5.80
N ASN A 179 5.99 -2.57 6.03
CA ASN A 179 4.53 -2.46 6.04
C ASN A 179 3.96 -2.38 4.61
N ILE A 180 2.74 -2.93 4.43
CA ILE A 180 1.93 -2.71 3.23
C ILE A 180 1.10 -1.44 3.44
N TRP A 181 1.35 -0.46 2.59
CA TRP A 181 0.73 0.87 2.67
C TRP A 181 -0.43 1.01 1.68
N LEU A 182 -1.46 1.76 2.07
CA LEU A 182 -2.54 2.18 1.17
C LEU A 182 -2.09 3.28 0.18
N ASP A 183 -0.99 3.96 0.51
CA ASP A 183 -0.37 4.97 -0.35
C ASP A 183 0.47 4.29 -1.43
N ARG A 184 0.12 4.53 -2.71
CA ARG A 184 0.80 3.96 -3.89
C ARG A 184 2.26 4.38 -4.03
N LYS A 185 2.66 5.50 -3.39
CA LYS A 185 4.07 5.93 -3.38
C LYS A 185 4.93 5.06 -2.47
N LYS A 186 4.34 4.50 -1.42
CA LYS A 186 5.02 3.64 -0.44
C LYS A 186 4.88 2.15 -0.76
N THR A 187 3.73 1.72 -1.31
CA THR A 187 3.51 0.36 -1.81
C THR A 187 2.84 0.45 -3.18
N LYS A 188 3.54 0.02 -4.22
CA LYS A 188 3.00 0.04 -5.58
C LYS A 188 1.77 -0.87 -5.68
N PRO A 189 0.76 -0.55 -6.54
CA PRO A 189 -0.45 -1.37 -6.70
C PRO A 189 -0.17 -2.84 -7.00
N PHE A 190 0.89 -3.14 -7.76
CA PHE A 190 1.31 -4.51 -8.06
C PHE A 190 1.80 -5.27 -6.82
N ASP A 191 2.61 -4.63 -5.96
CA ASP A 191 3.09 -5.23 -4.71
C ASP A 191 1.97 -5.35 -3.67
N PHE A 192 1.05 -4.38 -3.66
CA PHE A 192 -0.16 -4.43 -2.87
C PHE A 192 -1.05 -5.62 -3.26
N TYR A 193 -1.31 -5.82 -4.56
CA TYR A 193 -2.03 -6.98 -5.08
C TYR A 193 -1.34 -8.30 -4.69
N LYS A 194 -0.01 -8.39 -4.87
CA LYS A 194 0.77 -9.59 -4.52
C LYS A 194 0.63 -9.97 -3.05
N PHE A 195 0.57 -9.01 -2.15
CA PHE A 195 0.39 -9.27 -0.73
C PHE A 195 -0.90 -10.08 -0.46
N TRP A 196 -2.01 -9.66 -1.05
CA TRP A 196 -3.30 -10.34 -0.91
C TRP A 196 -3.34 -11.67 -1.67
N TYR A 197 -2.82 -11.69 -2.87
CA TYR A 197 -2.76 -12.89 -3.70
C TYR A 197 -1.92 -14.00 -3.06
N ASN A 198 -0.87 -13.68 -2.32
CA ASN A 198 0.02 -14.63 -1.67
C ASN A 198 -0.43 -15.04 -0.25
N ALA A 199 -1.61 -14.62 0.21
CA ALA A 199 -2.18 -15.09 1.47
C ALA A 199 -2.36 -16.62 1.46
N SER A 200 -2.20 -17.26 2.64
CA SER A 200 -2.56 -18.68 2.80
C SER A 200 -4.06 -18.88 2.61
N ASP A 201 -4.51 -20.13 2.41
CA ASP A 201 -5.94 -20.40 2.29
C ASP A 201 -6.69 -20.06 3.58
N GLU A 202 -6.09 -20.32 4.73
CA GLU A 202 -6.64 -19.99 6.05
C GLU A 202 -6.77 -18.46 6.22
N ASP A 203 -5.72 -17.72 5.88
CA ASP A 203 -5.73 -16.26 5.96
C ASP A 203 -6.75 -15.65 4.98
N ALA A 204 -6.77 -16.13 3.73
CA ALA A 204 -7.68 -15.63 2.70
C ALA A 204 -9.15 -15.80 3.09
N LYS A 205 -9.52 -16.90 3.77
CA LYS A 205 -10.87 -17.12 4.32
C LYS A 205 -11.27 -16.08 5.35
N ILE A 206 -10.33 -15.64 6.19
CA ILE A 206 -10.56 -14.60 7.18
C ILE A 206 -10.63 -13.23 6.49
N TYR A 207 -9.67 -12.96 5.62
CA TYR A 207 -9.50 -11.64 5.01
C TYR A 207 -10.63 -11.28 4.04
N ILE A 208 -11.19 -12.24 3.29
CA ILE A 208 -12.30 -11.97 2.38
C ILE A 208 -13.55 -11.47 3.13
N ARG A 209 -13.76 -11.96 4.36
CA ARG A 209 -14.87 -11.50 5.24
C ARG A 209 -14.66 -10.13 5.83
N ILE A 210 -13.39 -9.75 6.05
CA ILE A 210 -13.06 -8.49 6.72
C ILE A 210 -12.86 -7.35 5.73
N PHE A 211 -12.22 -7.62 4.60
CA PHE A 211 -11.73 -6.59 3.68
C PHE A 211 -12.56 -6.44 2.40
N THR A 212 -13.62 -7.23 2.23
CA THR A 212 -14.51 -7.10 1.08
C THR A 212 -15.94 -6.75 1.50
N LEU A 213 -16.73 -6.29 0.56
CA LEU A 213 -18.15 -5.99 0.75
C LEU A 213 -19.06 -7.11 0.24
N LEU A 214 -18.51 -8.30 0.01
CA LEU A 214 -19.26 -9.48 -0.38
C LEU A 214 -20.20 -9.92 0.74
N ASN A 215 -21.39 -10.39 0.37
CA ASN A 215 -22.30 -11.01 1.31
C ASN A 215 -21.89 -12.47 1.64
N GLN A 216 -22.50 -13.03 2.68
CA GLN A 216 -22.18 -14.38 3.15
C GLN A 216 -22.29 -15.42 2.03
N LYS A 217 -23.37 -15.40 1.23
CA LYS A 217 -23.60 -16.40 0.18
C LYS A 217 -22.55 -16.32 -0.93
N GLU A 218 -22.13 -15.11 -1.32
CA GLU A 218 -21.06 -14.91 -2.30
C GLU A 218 -19.73 -15.46 -1.78
N ILE A 219 -19.41 -15.25 -0.51
CA ILE A 219 -18.18 -15.77 0.10
C ILE A 219 -18.22 -17.30 0.16
N GLU A 220 -19.33 -17.90 0.59
CA GLU A 220 -19.49 -19.37 0.67
C GLU A 220 -19.37 -20.04 -0.70
N ASP A 221 -19.92 -19.44 -1.78
CA ASP A 221 -19.77 -19.93 -3.16
C ASP A 221 -18.31 -19.90 -3.63
N ILE A 222 -17.60 -18.80 -3.35
CA ILE A 222 -16.18 -18.66 -3.70
C ILE A 222 -15.34 -19.70 -2.94
N GLU A 223 -15.61 -19.91 -1.66
CA GLU A 223 -14.90 -20.90 -0.83
C GLU A 223 -15.14 -22.33 -1.34
N LEU A 224 -16.38 -22.67 -1.69
CA LEU A 224 -16.73 -23.99 -2.24
C LEU A 224 -15.97 -24.26 -3.54
N ARG A 225 -16.02 -23.32 -4.48
CA ARG A 225 -15.30 -23.42 -5.76
C ARG A 225 -13.78 -23.46 -5.59
N HIS A 226 -13.26 -22.71 -4.63
CA HIS A 226 -11.84 -22.76 -4.29
C HIS A 226 -11.44 -24.14 -3.73
N PHE A 227 -12.27 -24.72 -2.86
CA PHE A 227 -12.02 -26.05 -2.29
C PHE A 227 -11.97 -27.17 -3.34
N GLU A 228 -12.76 -27.06 -4.42
CA GLU A 228 -12.74 -28.01 -5.55
C GLU A 228 -11.41 -27.95 -6.33
N SER A 229 -10.77 -26.79 -6.42
CA SER A 229 -9.54 -26.57 -7.18
C SER A 229 -8.62 -25.54 -6.52
N PRO A 230 -7.99 -25.85 -5.36
CA PRO A 230 -7.21 -24.87 -4.59
C PRO A 230 -6.01 -24.30 -5.36
N HIS A 231 -5.43 -25.08 -6.27
CA HIS A 231 -4.29 -24.68 -7.10
C HIS A 231 -4.60 -23.49 -8.02
N LEU A 232 -5.87 -23.25 -8.35
CA LEU A 232 -6.31 -22.07 -9.13
C LEU A 232 -6.36 -20.81 -8.31
N ARG A 233 -6.23 -20.89 -6.96
CA ARG A 233 -6.18 -19.76 -6.04
C ARG A 233 -7.34 -18.76 -6.21
N LEU A 234 -8.55 -19.27 -6.49
CA LEU A 234 -9.72 -18.45 -6.76
C LEU A 234 -10.03 -17.50 -5.60
N LEU A 235 -9.94 -17.99 -4.35
CA LEU A 235 -10.21 -17.21 -3.15
C LEU A 235 -9.24 -16.04 -3.02
N GLN A 236 -7.93 -16.28 -3.17
CA GLN A 236 -6.90 -15.24 -3.10
C GLN A 236 -6.99 -14.25 -4.27
N ASN A 237 -7.30 -14.75 -5.46
CA ASN A 237 -7.45 -13.89 -6.62
C ASN A 237 -8.62 -12.92 -6.46
N THR A 238 -9.79 -13.43 -6.02
CA THR A 238 -10.98 -12.60 -5.76
C THR A 238 -10.70 -11.58 -4.64
N LEU A 239 -10.06 -12.00 -3.54
CA LEU A 239 -9.65 -11.10 -2.47
C LEU A 239 -8.72 -9.99 -2.97
N ALA A 240 -7.67 -10.36 -3.70
CA ALA A 240 -6.68 -9.41 -4.22
C ALA A 240 -7.29 -8.44 -5.25
N GLU A 241 -8.17 -8.92 -6.12
CA GLU A 241 -8.93 -8.10 -7.06
C GLU A 241 -9.76 -7.05 -6.35
N LEU A 242 -10.65 -7.48 -5.45
CA LEU A 242 -11.60 -6.59 -4.79
C LEU A 242 -10.89 -5.55 -3.91
N VAL A 243 -9.89 -5.97 -3.14
CA VAL A 243 -9.17 -5.04 -2.25
C VAL A 243 -8.28 -4.08 -3.05
N THR A 244 -7.63 -4.55 -4.12
CA THR A 244 -6.83 -3.67 -4.98
C THR A 244 -7.70 -2.66 -5.71
N THR A 245 -8.85 -3.09 -6.22
CA THR A 245 -9.82 -2.21 -6.88
C THR A 245 -10.36 -1.16 -5.92
N LEU A 246 -10.66 -1.54 -4.67
CA LEU A 246 -11.17 -0.63 -3.64
C LEU A 246 -10.13 0.41 -3.22
N VAL A 247 -8.88 0.00 -3.00
CA VAL A 247 -7.81 0.86 -2.44
C VAL A 247 -7.14 1.71 -3.50
N HIS A 248 -6.93 1.16 -4.67
CA HIS A 248 -6.26 1.83 -5.79
C HIS A 248 -7.26 2.20 -6.88
N SER A 249 -7.48 1.32 -7.87
CA SER A 249 -8.51 1.54 -8.90
C SER A 249 -8.78 0.25 -9.71
N PRO A 250 -9.93 0.17 -10.42
CA PRO A 250 -10.14 -0.88 -11.42
C PRO A 250 -9.09 -0.88 -12.53
N GLU A 251 -8.57 0.28 -12.87
CA GLU A 251 -7.53 0.45 -13.90
C GLU A 251 -6.19 -0.16 -13.44
N ASP A 252 -5.77 0.10 -12.21
CA ASP A 252 -4.59 -0.53 -11.64
C ASP A 252 -4.69 -2.06 -11.66
N TYR A 253 -5.84 -2.60 -11.26
CA TYR A 253 -6.08 -4.04 -11.32
C TYR A 253 -6.00 -4.58 -12.75
N ARG A 254 -6.60 -3.88 -13.72
CA ARG A 254 -6.51 -4.25 -15.15
C ARG A 254 -5.06 -4.32 -15.63
N LEU A 255 -4.23 -3.34 -15.25
CA LEU A 255 -2.81 -3.34 -15.59
C LEU A 255 -2.03 -4.47 -14.91
N ILE A 256 -2.37 -4.80 -13.67
CA ILE A 256 -1.79 -5.94 -12.94
C ILE A 256 -2.11 -7.26 -13.68
N VAL A 257 -3.36 -7.44 -14.10
CA VAL A 257 -3.76 -8.63 -14.88
C VAL A 257 -2.98 -8.71 -16.20
N LYS A 258 -2.85 -7.60 -16.94
CA LYS A 258 -2.04 -7.55 -18.16
C LYS A 258 -0.57 -7.87 -17.89
N THR A 259 0.01 -7.32 -16.82
CA THR A 259 1.39 -7.61 -16.40
C THR A 259 1.59 -9.11 -16.11
N ASN A 260 0.67 -9.70 -15.35
CA ASN A 260 0.73 -11.14 -15.02
C ASN A 260 0.57 -12.00 -16.29
N ARG A 261 -0.38 -11.68 -17.15
CA ARG A 261 -0.56 -12.39 -18.42
C ARG A 261 0.66 -12.25 -19.32
N PHE A 262 1.19 -11.06 -19.47
CA PHE A 262 2.42 -10.87 -20.24
C PHE A 262 3.60 -11.68 -19.69
N THR A 263 3.70 -11.77 -18.35
CA THR A 263 4.84 -12.48 -17.71
C THR A 263 4.70 -14.00 -17.76
N TYR A 264 3.49 -14.53 -17.54
CA TYR A 264 3.29 -15.96 -17.26
C TYR A 264 2.47 -16.71 -18.31
N ASP A 265 1.67 -16.01 -19.14
CA ASP A 265 0.87 -16.62 -20.19
C ASP A 265 1.67 -16.64 -21.51
N ASN A 266 2.04 -17.81 -21.97
CA ASN A 266 2.77 -17.97 -23.24
C ASN A 266 1.94 -17.60 -24.47
N ASN A 267 0.62 -17.59 -24.36
CA ASN A 267 -0.28 -17.21 -25.46
C ASN A 267 -0.51 -15.69 -25.53
N TYR A 268 -0.13 -14.94 -24.49
CA TYR A 268 -0.26 -13.49 -24.46
C TYR A 268 0.88 -12.84 -25.25
N LYS A 269 0.53 -12.13 -26.33
CA LYS A 269 1.47 -11.58 -27.29
C LYS A 269 1.94 -10.18 -26.89
N TRP A 270 3.04 -9.74 -27.48
CA TRP A 270 3.55 -8.39 -27.35
C TRP A 270 2.54 -7.34 -27.81
N GLU A 271 1.87 -7.59 -28.93
CA GLU A 271 0.88 -6.71 -29.54
C GLU A 271 -0.38 -6.52 -28.68
N ASP A 272 -0.67 -7.45 -27.76
CA ASP A 272 -1.78 -7.33 -26.82
C ASP A 272 -1.60 -6.17 -25.80
N LEU A 273 -0.41 -5.57 -25.77
CA LEU A 273 -0.10 -4.37 -24.96
C LEU A 273 -0.29 -3.06 -25.74
N PHE A 274 -0.56 -3.09 -27.05
CA PHE A 274 -0.55 -1.90 -27.89
C PHE A 274 -1.77 -0.98 -27.71
N ASP A 275 -2.80 -1.46 -27.02
CA ASP A 275 -3.96 -0.66 -26.60
C ASP A 275 -3.69 0.23 -25.38
N LEU A 276 -2.55 0.04 -24.70
CA LEU A 276 -2.17 0.82 -23.53
C LEU A 276 -1.67 2.22 -23.93
N THR A 277 -1.86 3.19 -23.04
CA THR A 277 -1.10 4.44 -23.12
C THR A 277 0.38 4.17 -22.78
N GLU A 278 1.29 5.08 -23.15
CA GLU A 278 2.72 4.90 -22.83
C GLU A 278 2.99 4.77 -21.33
N LYS A 279 2.27 5.54 -20.51
CA LYS A 279 2.37 5.47 -19.05
C LYS A 279 1.93 4.09 -18.52
N GLN A 280 0.79 3.60 -18.99
CA GLN A 280 0.28 2.27 -18.64
C GLN A 280 1.24 1.17 -19.08
N PHE A 281 1.75 1.27 -20.29
CA PHE A 281 2.74 0.35 -20.85
C PHE A 281 4.03 0.32 -19.99
N LEU A 282 4.61 1.47 -19.67
CA LEU A 282 5.77 1.57 -18.80
C LEU A 282 5.49 1.05 -17.39
N THR A 283 4.25 1.17 -16.90
CA THR A 283 3.84 0.60 -15.61
C THR A 283 3.87 -0.93 -15.63
N VAL A 284 3.46 -1.58 -16.73
CA VAL A 284 3.57 -3.05 -16.92
C VAL A 284 5.02 -3.51 -16.77
N PHE A 285 5.98 -2.71 -17.22
CA PHE A 285 7.41 -3.00 -17.16
C PHE A 285 8.14 -2.37 -15.97
N SER A 286 7.43 -1.84 -14.98
CA SER A 286 8.04 -1.11 -13.84
C SER A 286 9.00 -1.93 -12.97
N SER A 287 8.90 -3.27 -13.02
CA SER A 287 9.82 -4.22 -12.35
C SER A 287 10.85 -4.83 -13.31
N THR A 288 10.83 -4.46 -14.59
CA THR A 288 11.75 -4.95 -15.60
C THR A 288 12.90 -3.96 -15.77
N ASN A 289 14.12 -4.46 -15.97
CA ASN A 289 15.25 -3.60 -16.28
C ASN A 289 14.98 -2.85 -17.58
N MET A 290 15.26 -1.54 -17.58
CA MET A 290 15.18 -0.73 -18.77
C MET A 290 16.58 -0.50 -19.32
N PHE A 291 16.74 -0.74 -20.62
CA PHE A 291 17.98 -0.50 -21.36
C PHE A 291 17.69 0.46 -22.50
N PHE A 292 18.76 1.09 -23.00
CA PHE A 292 18.68 2.13 -24.01
C PHE A 292 19.63 1.81 -25.15
N THR A 293 19.35 2.38 -26.32
CA THR A 293 20.30 2.40 -27.42
C THR A 293 20.28 3.76 -28.11
N ASN A 294 21.47 4.34 -28.29
CA ASN A 294 21.66 5.66 -28.92
C ASN A 294 21.85 5.59 -30.44
N LYS A 295 22.03 4.40 -31.00
CA LYS A 295 22.44 4.24 -32.42
C LYS A 295 21.30 4.40 -33.38
N TYR A 296 20.05 4.21 -32.92
CA TYR A 296 18.87 4.21 -33.78
C TYR A 296 18.03 5.45 -33.50
N ARG A 297 18.18 6.44 -34.37
CA ARG A 297 17.36 7.66 -34.29
C ARG A 297 15.97 7.37 -34.85
N LEU A 298 14.94 7.87 -34.21
CA LEU A 298 13.58 7.89 -34.74
C LEU A 298 13.59 8.45 -36.17
N GLY A 299 13.13 7.66 -37.14
CA GLY A 299 13.07 8.06 -38.56
C GLY A 299 14.34 7.80 -39.41
N GLN A 300 15.39 7.17 -38.84
CA GLN A 300 16.51 6.67 -39.64
C GLN A 300 16.39 5.15 -39.84
N PRO A 301 16.90 4.59 -40.99
CA PRO A 301 16.92 3.16 -41.19
C PRO A 301 17.70 2.49 -40.03
N ILE A 302 17.02 1.60 -39.32
CA ILE A 302 17.66 0.74 -38.34
C ILE A 302 18.64 -0.15 -39.10
N GLU A 303 19.92 -0.22 -38.68
CA GLU A 303 20.81 -1.26 -39.23
C GLU A 303 20.15 -2.62 -39.01
N ASP A 304 19.85 -3.33 -40.07
CA ASP A 304 19.10 -4.59 -40.05
C ASP A 304 19.84 -5.75 -39.43
N ASP A 305 21.14 -5.57 -39.04
CA ASP A 305 21.94 -6.62 -38.41
C ASP A 305 21.58 -6.78 -36.90
N ILE A 306 20.91 -7.87 -36.60
CA ILE A 306 20.48 -8.23 -35.25
C ILE A 306 21.62 -8.29 -34.22
N LEU A 307 22.83 -8.74 -34.64
CA LEU A 307 23.97 -8.81 -33.75
C LEU A 307 24.51 -7.43 -33.38
N SER A 308 24.55 -6.52 -34.35
CA SER A 308 24.97 -5.13 -34.16
C SER A 308 23.97 -4.39 -33.27
N PHE A 309 22.67 -4.62 -33.44
CA PHE A 309 21.63 -4.05 -32.60
C PHE A 309 21.76 -4.51 -31.14
N LEU A 310 21.80 -5.82 -30.90
CA LEU A 310 21.77 -6.38 -29.55
C LEU A 310 23.03 -6.06 -28.73
N VAL A 311 24.20 -5.95 -29.35
CA VAL A 311 25.47 -5.66 -28.64
C VAL A 311 25.55 -4.23 -28.10
N GLU A 312 24.74 -3.32 -28.64
CA GLU A 312 24.73 -1.90 -28.26
C GLU A 312 23.68 -1.56 -27.19
N ILE A 313 22.86 -2.54 -26.80
CA ILE A 313 21.88 -2.36 -25.74
C ILE A 313 22.61 -2.17 -24.41
N GLN A 314 22.43 -1.00 -23.81
CA GLN A 314 23.11 -0.62 -22.57
C GLN A 314 22.17 0.04 -21.56
N ASN A 315 22.47 -0.09 -20.29
CA ASN A 315 21.90 0.67 -19.19
C ASN A 315 23.05 1.40 -18.47
N PHE A 316 22.73 2.33 -17.58
CA PHE A 316 23.69 3.09 -16.81
C PHE A 316 23.45 2.83 -15.32
N ASP A 317 24.52 2.61 -14.56
CA ASP A 317 24.44 2.52 -13.11
C ASP A 317 24.37 3.92 -12.45
N GLU A 318 24.32 3.95 -11.12
CA GLU A 318 24.24 5.18 -10.33
C GLU A 318 25.44 6.13 -10.55
N ASN A 319 26.57 5.58 -11.00
CA ASN A 319 27.79 6.32 -11.32
C ASN A 319 27.89 6.68 -12.82
N ASN A 320 26.83 6.48 -13.58
CA ASN A 320 26.78 6.71 -15.03
C ASN A 320 27.72 5.80 -15.84
N ILE A 321 28.04 4.60 -15.32
CA ILE A 321 28.86 3.60 -16.00
C ILE A 321 27.96 2.70 -16.83
N ALA A 322 28.27 2.55 -18.13
CA ALA A 322 27.49 1.72 -19.04
C ALA A 322 27.56 0.24 -18.67
N LYS A 323 26.39 -0.40 -18.56
CA LYS A 323 26.22 -1.85 -18.41
C LYS A 323 25.54 -2.40 -19.66
N TYR A 324 26.20 -3.28 -20.35
CA TYR A 324 25.66 -3.91 -21.56
C TYR A 324 24.84 -5.15 -21.20
N MET A 325 23.74 -5.38 -21.94
CA MET A 325 22.93 -6.59 -21.78
C MET A 325 23.69 -7.82 -22.30
N PHE A 326 24.50 -7.63 -23.34
CA PHE A 326 25.34 -8.66 -23.94
C PHE A 326 26.80 -8.18 -24.02
N GLU A 327 27.72 -9.07 -23.73
CA GLU A 327 29.17 -8.73 -23.67
C GLU A 327 29.81 -8.64 -25.05
N SER A 328 29.33 -9.42 -26.04
CA SER A 328 29.91 -9.46 -27.38
C SER A 328 28.95 -10.05 -28.43
N LYS A 329 29.20 -9.73 -29.72
CA LYS A 329 28.52 -10.37 -30.86
C LYS A 329 28.70 -11.91 -30.87
N ASN A 330 29.85 -12.43 -30.41
CA ASN A 330 30.09 -13.89 -30.32
C ASN A 330 29.20 -14.54 -29.26
N GLU A 331 29.01 -13.90 -28.12
CA GLU A 331 28.08 -14.36 -27.09
C GLU A 331 26.66 -14.40 -27.65
N ILE A 332 26.20 -13.32 -28.27
CA ILE A 332 24.86 -13.20 -28.87
C ILE A 332 24.64 -14.34 -29.86
N ARG A 333 25.60 -14.55 -30.80
CA ARG A 333 25.52 -15.61 -31.81
C ARG A 333 25.35 -16.98 -31.18
N LYS A 334 26.16 -17.31 -30.16
CA LYS A 334 26.04 -18.60 -29.44
C LYS A 334 24.69 -18.73 -28.74
N LEU A 335 24.21 -17.68 -28.10
CA LEU A 335 22.91 -17.68 -27.43
C LEU A 335 21.75 -17.84 -28.41
N ILE A 336 21.77 -17.17 -29.55
CA ILE A 336 20.73 -17.31 -30.59
C ILE A 336 20.71 -18.75 -31.13
N LEU A 337 21.87 -19.32 -31.49
CA LEU A 337 21.96 -20.69 -31.97
C LEU A 337 21.42 -21.71 -30.94
N ASN A 338 21.64 -21.47 -29.65
CA ASN A 338 21.11 -22.29 -28.58
C ASN A 338 19.64 -21.94 -28.17
N GLY A 339 19.01 -21.01 -28.90
CA GLY A 339 17.63 -20.58 -28.61
C GLY A 339 17.44 -19.82 -27.31
N GLY A 340 18.48 -19.08 -26.89
CA GLY A 340 18.49 -18.35 -25.62
C GLY A 340 18.17 -16.87 -25.75
N VAL A 341 17.82 -16.35 -26.94
CA VAL A 341 17.44 -14.93 -27.15
C VAL A 341 16.04 -14.84 -27.72
N TYR A 342 15.23 -13.97 -27.12
CA TYR A 342 13.86 -13.70 -27.58
C TYR A 342 13.67 -12.20 -27.74
N ILE A 343 12.97 -11.79 -28.76
CA ILE A 343 12.45 -10.43 -28.95
C ILE A 343 10.92 -10.51 -28.95
N ASN A 344 10.27 -9.65 -28.15
CA ASN A 344 8.82 -9.62 -28.02
C ASN A 344 8.20 -11.00 -27.70
N LYS A 345 8.89 -11.80 -26.87
CA LYS A 345 8.58 -13.20 -26.49
C LYS A 345 8.73 -14.22 -27.65
N VAL A 346 9.15 -13.81 -28.83
CA VAL A 346 9.42 -14.68 -29.97
C VAL A 346 10.90 -15.04 -30.01
N LYS A 347 11.20 -16.34 -30.15
CA LYS A 347 12.58 -16.82 -30.31
C LYS A 347 13.15 -16.31 -31.64
N ILE A 348 14.34 -15.75 -31.63
CA ILE A 348 14.95 -15.18 -32.82
C ILE A 348 16.00 -16.09 -33.46
N THR A 349 16.28 -15.85 -34.73
CA THR A 349 17.31 -16.52 -35.55
C THR A 349 18.32 -15.49 -36.05
N LEU A 350 19.47 -15.95 -36.57
CA LEU A 350 20.55 -15.06 -37.02
C LEU A 350 20.26 -14.32 -38.32
N ASP A 351 19.33 -14.83 -39.11
CA ASP A 351 18.94 -14.28 -40.43
C ASP A 351 17.80 -13.25 -40.31
N GLN A 352 17.19 -13.12 -39.13
CA GLN A 352 16.15 -12.13 -38.89
C GLN A 352 16.71 -10.70 -38.85
N LYS A 353 15.94 -9.77 -39.34
CA LYS A 353 16.24 -8.34 -39.33
C LYS A 353 15.50 -7.61 -38.23
N VAL A 354 16.11 -6.55 -37.69
CA VAL A 354 15.50 -5.72 -36.65
C VAL A 354 14.20 -5.09 -37.12
N SER A 355 14.10 -4.71 -38.41
CA SER A 355 12.92 -4.15 -39.03
C SER A 355 11.70 -5.10 -39.09
N GLU A 356 11.90 -6.40 -38.85
CA GLU A 356 10.82 -7.39 -38.83
C GLU A 356 10.05 -7.42 -37.52
N PHE A 357 10.57 -6.77 -36.46
CA PHE A 357 9.93 -6.77 -35.14
C PHE A 357 8.96 -5.61 -34.96
N SER A 358 7.84 -5.87 -34.27
CA SER A 358 6.85 -4.85 -33.91
C SER A 358 7.36 -4.02 -32.74
N PHE A 359 7.50 -2.71 -32.93
CA PHE A 359 7.84 -1.76 -31.87
C PHE A 359 6.56 -1.16 -31.27
N TYR A 360 6.45 -1.12 -29.94
CA TYR A 360 5.41 -0.31 -29.32
C TYR A 360 5.77 1.18 -29.50
N LYS A 361 4.86 1.95 -30.11
CA LYS A 361 5.04 3.37 -30.47
C LYS A 361 6.34 3.65 -31.23
N GLU A 362 6.75 2.73 -32.11
CA GLU A 362 7.99 2.84 -32.92
C GLU A 362 9.25 3.03 -32.04
N LYS A 363 9.18 2.68 -30.77
CA LYS A 363 10.19 3.05 -29.79
C LYS A 363 10.62 1.92 -28.86
N TYR A 364 9.70 1.09 -28.42
CA TYR A 364 9.99 0.10 -27.38
C TYR A 364 10.00 -1.33 -27.94
N LEU A 365 10.99 -2.11 -27.48
CA LEU A 365 11.11 -3.55 -27.68
C LEU A 365 11.31 -4.28 -26.38
N PHE A 366 10.85 -5.52 -26.27
CA PHE A 366 11.12 -6.38 -25.13
C PHE A 366 12.13 -7.45 -25.54
N VAL A 367 13.30 -7.49 -24.86
CA VAL A 367 14.37 -8.45 -25.13
C VAL A 367 14.60 -9.37 -23.94
N GLN A 368 14.77 -10.68 -24.18
CA GLN A 368 15.07 -11.66 -23.16
C GLN A 368 16.38 -12.40 -23.49
N LYS A 369 17.27 -12.48 -22.49
CA LYS A 369 18.51 -13.26 -22.49
C LYS A 369 18.31 -14.46 -21.57
N GLY A 370 17.98 -15.62 -22.15
CA GLY A 370 17.56 -16.79 -21.39
C GLY A 370 16.19 -16.60 -20.70
N LYS A 371 15.89 -17.44 -19.70
CA LYS A 371 14.60 -17.45 -19.00
C LYS A 371 14.46 -16.39 -17.91
N LYS A 372 15.58 -15.88 -17.37
CA LYS A 372 15.59 -15.05 -16.15
C LYS A 372 15.91 -13.59 -16.39
N ASN A 373 16.60 -13.26 -17.46
CA ASN A 373 17.05 -11.89 -17.73
C ASN A 373 16.21 -11.31 -18.85
N SER A 374 15.46 -10.27 -18.55
CA SER A 374 14.65 -9.53 -19.51
C SER A 374 14.85 -8.04 -19.35
N ALA A 375 14.69 -7.31 -20.44
CA ALA A 375 14.79 -5.87 -20.48
C ALA A 375 13.77 -5.28 -21.44
N LEU A 376 13.23 -4.11 -21.10
CA LEU A 376 12.54 -3.23 -22.02
C LEU A 376 13.60 -2.31 -22.65
N ILE A 377 13.67 -2.29 -23.97
CA ILE A 377 14.60 -1.47 -24.72
C ILE A 377 13.90 -0.23 -25.23
N ASP A 378 14.47 0.93 -24.94
CA ASP A 378 14.03 2.24 -25.43
C ASP A 378 14.98 2.76 -26.52
N LEU A 379 14.44 3.03 -27.67
CA LEU A 379 15.15 3.68 -28.78
C LEU A 379 15.13 5.19 -28.59
N CYS A 380 16.10 5.76 -27.90
CA CYS A 380 16.17 7.19 -27.64
C CYS A 380 17.42 7.86 -28.19
N GLN A 381 17.34 9.16 -28.45
CA GLN A 381 18.48 9.96 -28.91
C GLN A 381 19.34 10.45 -27.74
N ASP A 382 18.73 10.77 -26.61
CA ASP A 382 19.37 11.25 -25.40
C ASP A 382 18.86 10.44 -24.19
N VAL A 383 19.70 9.55 -23.70
CA VAL A 383 19.37 8.64 -22.60
C VAL A 383 19.03 9.40 -21.31
N VAL A 384 19.78 10.46 -20.99
CA VAL A 384 19.59 11.19 -19.73
C VAL A 384 18.25 11.94 -19.73
N SER A 385 17.94 12.62 -20.82
CA SER A 385 16.65 13.31 -21.00
C SER A 385 15.50 12.31 -20.95
N GLU A 386 15.65 11.16 -21.61
CA GLU A 386 14.62 10.12 -21.66
C GLU A 386 14.40 9.46 -20.30
N MET A 387 15.44 9.14 -19.56
CA MET A 387 15.32 8.62 -18.18
C MET A 387 14.56 9.58 -17.27
N ASN A 388 14.81 10.88 -17.38
CA ASN A 388 14.11 11.90 -16.60
C ASN A 388 12.65 12.01 -17.03
N ARG A 389 12.37 11.96 -18.34
CA ARG A 389 11.00 11.94 -18.89
C ARG A 389 10.21 10.75 -18.37
N ILE A 390 10.76 9.55 -18.42
CA ILE A 390 10.12 8.32 -17.96
C ILE A 390 9.85 8.40 -16.44
N LYS A 391 10.82 8.84 -15.64
CA LYS A 391 10.62 9.04 -14.21
C LYS A 391 9.47 9.99 -13.91
N THR A 392 9.40 11.10 -14.64
CA THR A 392 8.30 12.07 -14.49
C THR A 392 6.97 11.46 -14.91
N LEU A 393 6.91 10.79 -16.07
CA LEU A 393 5.70 10.19 -16.59
C LEU A 393 5.11 9.11 -15.68
N VAL A 394 5.95 8.24 -15.13
CA VAL A 394 5.51 7.15 -14.25
C VAL A 394 5.09 7.66 -12.86
N ASN A 395 5.71 8.73 -12.37
CA ASN A 395 5.40 9.31 -11.06
C ASN A 395 4.30 10.37 -11.08
N ASP A 396 3.83 10.82 -12.24
CA ASP A 396 2.76 11.80 -12.37
C ASP A 396 1.41 11.19 -11.99
N GLU A 397 0.80 11.70 -10.90
CA GLU A 397 -0.49 11.24 -10.37
C GLU A 397 -1.71 11.78 -11.14
N SER A 398 -1.52 12.76 -12.05
CA SER A 398 -2.64 13.48 -12.69
C SER A 398 -3.37 12.68 -13.77
N VAL A 399 -2.92 11.46 -14.09
CA VAL A 399 -3.41 10.63 -15.21
C VAL A 399 -4.00 9.28 -14.77
N TRP A 400 -4.36 9.16 -13.48
CA TRP A 400 -5.04 7.94 -12.97
C TRP A 400 -6.46 8.25 -12.52
#